data_9e8a810df9909803198a87477010f7a8
#
_entry.id   9e8a810df9909803198a87477010f7a8
#
_cell.length_a   1.000
_cell.length_b   1.000
_cell.length_c   1.000
_cell.angle_alpha   90.00
_cell.angle_beta   90.00
_cell.angle_gamma   90.00
#
_symmetry.space_group_name_H-M   'P 1'
#
loop_
_entity.id
_entity.type
_entity.pdbx_description
1 polymer ?
#
loop_
_entity_poly.entity_id
_entity_poly.type
_entity_poly.pdbx_seq_one_letter_code
_entity_poly.pdbx_strand_id
1 'polypeptide(L)'
;MSAIVWFRQDLRLEDHYPLLMAMETKLPLILVYIHEPTKHWSVGRAAQWWLEQSLKAFQKSIDDKGGKLHIYSGKTDEIMETLIQKHAVEAIFYGANYEPDERQIENKVEKLCKKYTIPSHRYHHNILYNPEVVLTKEGKPYQVYTPFWNRTQQFAPPEMPLSAPRSLENCIRAHSDSIDSLHLKQTWNLHQIPKVWEPGEHGAKKRLKTFISTDRVLEYHHDRDFPAIEGTSRISPHLHLGEISPRTLWHECHNSLIYRKEVVWREFAKHLLYHFPFTTDKPLKPEFEAFEWDYNKKRLDAWKRGETGYPIVDAGMKELWETGWMHNRVRMIVGSFLIKDLRIHWLEGAKWFWDCLVDADLASNTLGWQWVGGCGADAAPFFRIFHPELQQAKFDPTHAYIDHWVKKQAPKIVDHDEARKLALEAYHKIAKSKKKT
;
A
#
# COMPACT_ATOMS: atom_id res chain seq x y z
N MET A 1 -25.34 -24.65 -11.69
CA MET A 1 -25.22 -23.98 -10.37
C MET A 1 -23.75 -23.86 -10.04
N SER A 2 -23.27 -22.66 -9.69
CA SER A 2 -21.86 -22.42 -9.36
C SER A 2 -21.73 -21.21 -8.41
N ALA A 3 -20.52 -21.01 -7.84
CA ALA A 3 -20.21 -19.81 -7.07
C ALA A 3 -18.96 -19.14 -7.65
N ILE A 4 -18.96 -17.81 -7.65
CA ILE A 4 -17.78 -17.02 -8.05
C ILE A 4 -16.97 -16.67 -6.80
N VAL A 5 -15.65 -16.86 -6.86
CA VAL A 5 -14.69 -16.25 -5.95
C VAL A 5 -13.92 -15.18 -6.70
N TRP A 6 -14.14 -13.93 -6.32
CA TRP A 6 -13.54 -12.79 -7.00
C TRP A 6 -12.32 -12.29 -6.22
N PHE A 7 -11.13 -12.59 -6.75
CA PHE A 7 -9.83 -12.13 -6.22
C PHE A 7 -9.49 -10.73 -6.72
N ARG A 8 -8.85 -9.95 -5.85
CA ARG A 8 -8.37 -8.60 -6.18
C ARG A 8 -7.01 -8.32 -5.55
N GLN A 9 -6.96 -7.62 -4.41
CA GLN A 9 -5.75 -7.39 -3.60
C GLN A 9 -5.61 -8.47 -2.50
N ASP A 10 -5.79 -9.73 -2.85
CA ASP A 10 -5.78 -10.89 -1.95
C ASP A 10 -5.25 -12.15 -2.65
N LEU A 11 -4.15 -12.00 -3.40
CA LEU A 11 -3.58 -13.03 -4.29
C LEU A 11 -2.82 -14.10 -3.50
N ARG A 12 -3.54 -14.84 -2.65
CA ARG A 12 -3.04 -15.95 -1.83
C ARG A 12 -4.09 -17.03 -1.65
N LEU A 13 -3.66 -18.21 -1.26
CA LEU A 13 -4.54 -19.32 -0.88
C LEU A 13 -4.65 -19.49 0.65
N GLU A 14 -3.57 -19.20 1.37
CA GLU A 14 -3.60 -19.27 2.83
C GLU A 14 -4.32 -18.06 3.42
N ASP A 15 -5.16 -18.31 4.43
CA ASP A 15 -5.94 -17.27 5.08
C ASP A 15 -6.84 -16.46 4.13
N HIS A 16 -7.39 -17.16 3.12
CA HIS A 16 -8.31 -16.55 2.15
C HIS A 16 -9.76 -16.89 2.50
N TYR A 17 -10.34 -16.13 3.42
CA TYR A 17 -11.67 -16.39 3.97
C TYR A 17 -12.77 -16.51 2.91
N PRO A 18 -12.89 -15.62 1.89
CA PRO A 18 -13.89 -15.73 0.84
C PRO A 18 -13.83 -17.06 0.07
N LEU A 19 -12.61 -17.55 -0.23
CA LEU A 19 -12.43 -18.83 -0.93
C LEU A 19 -12.93 -20.00 -0.07
N LEU A 20 -12.56 -20.02 1.20
CA LEU A 20 -12.94 -21.10 2.11
C LEU A 20 -14.47 -21.14 2.33
N MET A 21 -15.11 -19.98 2.50
CA MET A 21 -16.57 -19.89 2.61
C MET A 21 -17.29 -20.30 1.32
N ALA A 22 -16.73 -19.98 0.16
CA ALA A 22 -17.27 -20.45 -1.11
C ALA A 22 -17.19 -22.00 -1.23
N MET A 23 -16.07 -22.60 -0.77
CA MET A 23 -15.91 -24.06 -0.77
C MET A 23 -16.91 -24.79 0.14
N GLU A 24 -17.31 -24.17 1.25
CA GLU A 24 -18.31 -24.74 2.16
C GLU A 24 -19.68 -24.90 1.50
N THR A 25 -19.99 -24.14 0.48
CA THR A 25 -21.24 -24.29 -0.30
C THR A 25 -21.30 -25.57 -1.11
N LYS A 26 -20.15 -26.23 -1.34
CA LYS A 26 -19.97 -27.40 -2.21
C LYS A 26 -20.34 -27.16 -3.68
N LEU A 27 -20.66 -25.93 -4.06
CA LEU A 27 -20.89 -25.56 -5.46
C LEU A 27 -19.57 -25.61 -6.25
N PRO A 28 -19.60 -25.93 -7.54
CA PRO A 28 -18.45 -25.73 -8.42
C PRO A 28 -18.03 -24.26 -8.43
N LEU A 29 -16.73 -23.98 -8.31
CA LEU A 29 -16.20 -22.63 -8.18
C LEU A 29 -15.69 -22.07 -9.51
N ILE A 30 -15.93 -20.79 -9.73
CA ILE A 30 -15.28 -19.98 -10.77
C ILE A 30 -14.36 -19.00 -10.06
N LEU A 31 -13.06 -19.28 -10.10
CA LEU A 31 -12.03 -18.43 -9.50
C LEU A 31 -11.66 -17.33 -10.49
N VAL A 32 -11.91 -16.06 -10.14
CA VAL A 32 -11.87 -14.94 -11.10
C VAL A 32 -10.96 -13.83 -10.59
N TYR A 33 -10.08 -13.34 -11.46
CA TYR A 33 -9.42 -12.05 -11.34
C TYR A 33 -9.82 -11.18 -12.53
N ILE A 34 -10.27 -9.95 -12.27
CA ILE A 34 -10.67 -8.99 -13.31
C ILE A 34 -9.79 -7.75 -13.18
N HIS A 35 -9.04 -7.46 -14.24
CA HIS A 35 -8.28 -6.23 -14.33
C HIS A 35 -9.16 -5.13 -14.93
N GLU A 36 -9.70 -4.26 -14.09
CA GLU A 36 -10.41 -3.04 -14.50
C GLU A 36 -9.49 -1.84 -14.23
N PRO A 37 -8.89 -1.22 -15.28
CA PRO A 37 -8.06 -0.03 -15.08
C PRO A 37 -8.89 1.12 -14.48
N THR A 38 -8.47 1.62 -13.32
CA THR A 38 -9.09 2.76 -12.66
C THR A 38 -8.70 4.07 -13.35
N LYS A 39 -9.57 5.08 -13.31
CA LYS A 39 -9.27 6.40 -13.87
C LYS A 39 -8.42 7.24 -12.92
N HIS A 40 -8.61 7.05 -11.63
CA HIS A 40 -7.93 7.75 -10.56
C HIS A 40 -6.87 6.82 -9.96
N TRP A 41 -5.66 7.27 -9.77
CA TRP A 41 -4.59 6.45 -9.20
C TRP A 41 -4.45 5.09 -9.91
N SER A 42 -4.44 5.09 -11.25
CA SER A 42 -4.16 3.86 -12.02
C SER A 42 -2.84 3.23 -11.56
N VAL A 43 -2.76 1.90 -11.59
CA VAL A 43 -1.61 1.14 -11.09
C VAL A 43 -0.30 1.67 -11.68
N GLY A 44 0.64 2.06 -10.81
CA GLY A 44 1.95 2.61 -11.19
C GLY A 44 2.84 1.56 -11.86
N ARG A 45 3.86 2.02 -12.60
CA ARG A 45 4.72 1.14 -13.43
C ARG A 45 5.39 0.03 -12.63
N ALA A 46 5.93 0.33 -11.45
CA ALA A 46 6.56 -0.69 -10.61
C ALA A 46 5.54 -1.71 -10.08
N ALA A 47 4.38 -1.24 -9.65
CA ALA A 47 3.30 -2.09 -9.15
C ALA A 47 2.67 -2.94 -10.27
N GLN A 48 2.65 -2.48 -11.53
CA GLN A 48 2.21 -3.30 -12.67
C GLN A 48 3.12 -4.51 -12.89
N TRP A 49 4.45 -4.32 -12.83
CA TRP A 49 5.39 -5.43 -12.89
C TRP A 49 5.13 -6.43 -11.76
N TRP A 50 4.96 -5.93 -10.52
CA TRP A 50 4.68 -6.79 -9.38
C TRP A 50 3.39 -7.58 -9.57
N LEU A 51 2.31 -6.91 -10.01
CA LEU A 51 1.01 -7.54 -10.27
C LEU A 51 1.12 -8.66 -11.31
N GLU A 52 1.85 -8.44 -12.41
CA GLU A 52 2.06 -9.47 -13.43
C GLU A 52 2.71 -10.72 -12.84
N GLN A 53 3.79 -10.55 -12.07
CA GLN A 53 4.50 -11.67 -11.45
C GLN A 53 3.67 -12.35 -10.36
N SER A 54 2.95 -11.57 -9.57
CA SER A 54 2.03 -12.05 -8.54
C SER A 54 0.91 -12.92 -9.14
N LEU A 55 0.29 -12.47 -10.23
CA LEU A 55 -0.74 -13.24 -10.93
C LEU A 55 -0.20 -14.55 -11.50
N LYS A 56 1.02 -14.55 -12.07
CA LYS A 56 1.68 -15.78 -12.55
C LYS A 56 1.94 -16.77 -11.41
N ALA A 57 2.45 -16.27 -10.28
CA ALA A 57 2.69 -17.10 -9.10
C ALA A 57 1.38 -17.64 -8.51
N PHE A 58 0.34 -16.81 -8.44
CA PHE A 58 -0.96 -17.19 -7.91
C PHE A 58 -1.68 -18.20 -8.81
N GLN A 59 -1.66 -17.98 -10.14
CA GLN A 59 -2.20 -18.94 -11.11
C GLN A 59 -1.54 -20.31 -10.95
N LYS A 60 -0.20 -20.34 -10.83
CA LYS A 60 0.54 -21.58 -10.58
C LYS A 60 0.08 -22.25 -9.27
N SER A 61 -0.09 -21.49 -8.19
CA SER A 61 -0.53 -22.03 -6.91
C SER A 61 -1.94 -22.67 -6.96
N ILE A 62 -2.82 -22.11 -7.79
CA ILE A 62 -4.17 -22.63 -8.05
C ILE A 62 -4.09 -23.88 -8.92
N ASP A 63 -3.30 -23.84 -10.00
CA ASP A 63 -3.11 -25.00 -10.91
C ASP A 63 -2.49 -26.20 -10.18
N ASP A 64 -1.51 -25.98 -9.29
CA ASP A 64 -0.87 -27.02 -8.47
C ASP A 64 -1.89 -27.72 -7.52
N LYS A 65 -3.05 -27.11 -7.26
CA LYS A 65 -4.16 -27.69 -6.48
C LYS A 65 -5.33 -28.21 -7.32
N GLY A 66 -5.15 -28.29 -8.64
CA GLY A 66 -6.16 -28.79 -9.57
C GLY A 66 -7.23 -27.75 -9.98
N GLY A 67 -7.11 -26.52 -9.51
CA GLY A 67 -8.03 -25.43 -9.84
C GLY A 67 -7.72 -24.75 -11.19
N LYS A 68 -8.44 -23.67 -11.46
CA LYS A 68 -8.19 -22.79 -12.61
C LYS A 68 -8.53 -21.34 -12.24
N LEU A 69 -7.54 -20.45 -12.37
CA LEU A 69 -7.79 -19.00 -12.27
C LEU A 69 -8.21 -18.47 -13.64
N HIS A 70 -9.32 -17.76 -13.68
CA HIS A 70 -9.82 -17.07 -14.88
C HIS A 70 -9.45 -15.60 -14.80
N ILE A 71 -8.71 -15.14 -15.79
CA ILE A 71 -8.26 -13.76 -15.92
C ILE A 71 -9.14 -13.06 -16.95
N TYR A 72 -9.56 -11.83 -16.65
CA TYR A 72 -10.31 -10.98 -17.56
C TYR A 72 -9.79 -9.54 -17.50
N SER A 73 -9.96 -8.82 -18.62
CA SER A 73 -9.67 -7.39 -18.70
C SER A 73 -10.93 -6.64 -19.16
N GLY A 74 -11.31 -5.59 -18.44
CA GLY A 74 -12.47 -4.77 -18.78
C GLY A 74 -13.32 -4.39 -17.56
N LYS A 75 -14.54 -3.96 -17.82
CA LYS A 75 -15.44 -3.56 -16.74
C LYS A 75 -15.94 -4.77 -15.95
N THR A 76 -15.76 -4.72 -14.66
CA THR A 76 -16.05 -5.82 -13.74
C THR A 76 -17.56 -6.20 -13.78
N ASP A 77 -18.45 -5.22 -13.77
CA ASP A 77 -19.89 -5.46 -13.81
C ASP A 77 -20.35 -6.17 -15.10
N GLU A 78 -19.81 -5.78 -16.27
CA GLU A 78 -20.14 -6.42 -17.57
C GLU A 78 -19.61 -7.89 -17.63
N ILE A 79 -18.40 -8.11 -17.15
CA ILE A 79 -17.79 -9.45 -17.09
C ILE A 79 -18.55 -10.34 -16.10
N MET A 80 -18.85 -9.84 -14.90
CA MET A 80 -19.61 -10.55 -13.88
C MET A 80 -21.02 -10.91 -14.38
N GLU A 81 -21.69 -10.00 -15.08
CA GLU A 81 -23.00 -10.28 -15.68
C GLU A 81 -22.94 -11.42 -16.69
N THR A 82 -21.92 -11.41 -17.54
CA THR A 82 -21.69 -12.49 -18.52
C THR A 82 -21.46 -13.83 -17.82
N LEU A 83 -20.68 -13.88 -16.75
CA LEU A 83 -20.41 -15.08 -15.98
C LEU A 83 -21.68 -15.61 -15.27
N ILE A 84 -22.47 -14.72 -14.68
CA ILE A 84 -23.74 -15.04 -14.04
C ILE A 84 -24.68 -15.74 -15.02
N GLN A 85 -24.84 -15.14 -16.20
CA GLN A 85 -25.75 -15.68 -17.22
C GLN A 85 -25.30 -17.03 -17.80
N LYS A 86 -23.97 -17.20 -18.02
CA LYS A 86 -23.45 -18.41 -18.66
C LYS A 86 -23.32 -19.60 -17.71
N HIS A 87 -23.10 -19.39 -16.42
CA HIS A 87 -22.72 -20.45 -15.50
C HIS A 87 -23.73 -20.70 -14.37
N ALA A 88 -24.93 -20.13 -14.46
CA ALA A 88 -25.97 -20.28 -13.43
C ALA A 88 -25.40 -20.03 -12.00
N VAL A 89 -24.80 -18.85 -11.82
CA VAL A 89 -24.14 -18.46 -10.57
C VAL A 89 -25.18 -18.23 -9.48
N GLU A 90 -24.97 -18.83 -8.31
CA GLU A 90 -25.85 -18.74 -7.15
C GLU A 90 -25.31 -17.83 -6.04
N ALA A 91 -23.99 -17.58 -6.00
CA ALA A 91 -23.37 -16.69 -5.02
C ALA A 91 -22.05 -16.12 -5.51
N ILE A 92 -21.68 -14.93 -5.01
CA ILE A 92 -20.38 -14.29 -5.26
C ILE A 92 -19.71 -14.02 -3.92
N PHE A 93 -18.44 -14.44 -3.79
CA PHE A 93 -17.60 -14.29 -2.60
C PHE A 93 -16.39 -13.43 -2.90
N TYR A 94 -16.11 -12.40 -2.07
CA TYR A 94 -14.97 -11.51 -2.31
C TYR A 94 -14.50 -10.80 -1.04
N GLY A 95 -13.24 -10.33 -1.08
CA GLY A 95 -12.65 -9.49 -0.06
C GLY A 95 -13.01 -8.02 -0.24
N ALA A 96 -13.23 -7.31 0.85
CA ALA A 96 -13.49 -5.88 0.86
C ALA A 96 -12.24 -5.07 0.51
N ASN A 97 -12.37 -4.11 -0.40
CA ASN A 97 -11.38 -3.08 -0.66
C ASN A 97 -11.85 -1.71 -0.15
N TYR A 98 -10.90 -0.82 0.14
CA TYR A 98 -11.17 0.46 0.80
C TYR A 98 -10.83 1.67 -0.07
N GLU A 99 -10.17 1.46 -1.19
CA GLU A 99 -9.85 2.48 -2.17
C GLU A 99 -11.13 3.00 -2.85
N PRO A 100 -11.26 4.31 -3.11
CA PRO A 100 -12.51 4.90 -3.61
C PRO A 100 -13.02 4.25 -4.90
N ASP A 101 -12.15 4.01 -5.89
CA ASP A 101 -12.54 3.41 -7.16
C ASP A 101 -12.93 1.93 -6.99
N GLU A 102 -12.18 1.18 -6.18
CA GLU A 102 -12.49 -0.22 -5.84
C GLU A 102 -13.85 -0.37 -5.16
N ARG A 103 -14.22 0.56 -4.28
CA ARG A 103 -15.54 0.60 -3.65
C ARG A 103 -16.65 0.92 -4.65
N GLN A 104 -16.39 1.75 -5.66
CA GLN A 104 -17.36 2.01 -6.73
C GLN A 104 -17.58 0.74 -7.56
N ILE A 105 -16.53 -0.03 -7.85
CA ILE A 105 -16.62 -1.32 -8.54
C ILE A 105 -17.43 -2.33 -7.69
N GLU A 106 -17.14 -2.44 -6.39
CA GLU A 106 -17.94 -3.28 -5.46
C GLU A 106 -19.42 -2.92 -5.51
N ASN A 107 -19.76 -1.62 -5.41
CA ASN A 107 -21.14 -1.16 -5.47
C ASN A 107 -21.86 -1.52 -6.78
N LYS A 108 -21.15 -1.55 -7.93
CA LYS A 108 -21.74 -1.99 -9.21
C LYS A 108 -22.01 -3.49 -9.17
N VAL A 109 -21.10 -4.31 -8.65
CA VAL A 109 -21.29 -5.76 -8.50
C VAL A 109 -22.44 -6.06 -7.54
N GLU A 110 -22.55 -5.34 -6.42
CA GLU A 110 -23.69 -5.50 -5.50
C GLU A 110 -25.04 -5.16 -6.14
N LYS A 111 -25.10 -4.10 -6.97
CA LYS A 111 -26.31 -3.77 -7.73
C LYS A 111 -26.65 -4.88 -8.72
N LEU A 112 -25.64 -5.45 -9.37
CA LEU A 112 -25.81 -6.58 -10.29
C LEU A 112 -26.34 -7.82 -9.54
N CYS A 113 -25.79 -8.14 -8.37
CA CYS A 113 -26.27 -9.23 -7.53
C CYS A 113 -27.75 -9.06 -7.16
N LYS A 114 -28.16 -7.85 -6.79
CA LYS A 114 -29.58 -7.53 -6.51
C LYS A 114 -30.47 -7.73 -7.74
N LYS A 115 -30.01 -7.32 -8.94
CA LYS A 115 -30.74 -7.50 -10.22
C LYS A 115 -31.04 -8.98 -10.50
N TYR A 116 -30.07 -9.86 -10.23
CA TYR A 116 -30.19 -11.30 -10.47
C TYR A 116 -30.66 -12.11 -9.25
N THR A 117 -30.96 -11.44 -8.13
CA THR A 117 -31.34 -12.08 -6.87
C THR A 117 -30.28 -13.10 -6.37
N ILE A 118 -29.00 -12.74 -6.52
CA ILE A 118 -27.86 -13.57 -6.12
C ILE A 118 -27.25 -12.95 -4.86
N PRO A 119 -27.00 -13.73 -3.80
CA PRO A 119 -26.29 -13.25 -2.62
C PRO A 119 -24.84 -12.88 -2.94
N SER A 120 -24.39 -11.74 -2.42
CA SER A 120 -22.99 -11.29 -2.42
C SER A 120 -22.43 -11.36 -1.01
N HIS A 121 -21.31 -12.05 -0.85
CA HIS A 121 -20.64 -12.24 0.43
C HIS A 121 -19.33 -11.47 0.44
N ARG A 122 -19.35 -10.30 1.11
CA ARG A 122 -18.23 -9.39 1.24
C ARG A 122 -17.54 -9.58 2.60
N TYR A 123 -16.24 -9.83 2.62
CA TYR A 123 -15.47 -10.14 3.83
C TYR A 123 -14.33 -9.16 4.08
N HIS A 124 -14.17 -8.73 5.33
CA HIS A 124 -13.05 -7.90 5.78
C HIS A 124 -11.85 -8.79 6.19
N HIS A 125 -11.26 -9.53 5.24
CA HIS A 125 -10.23 -10.54 5.55
C HIS A 125 -8.80 -10.06 5.29
N ASN A 126 -8.62 -8.92 4.60
CA ASN A 126 -7.32 -8.35 4.26
C ASN A 126 -6.93 -7.20 5.19
N ILE A 127 -7.58 -7.12 6.34
CA ILE A 127 -7.33 -6.20 7.44
C ILE A 127 -7.53 -6.92 8.78
N LEU A 128 -6.99 -6.34 9.87
CA LEU A 128 -7.17 -6.84 11.23
C LEU A 128 -8.46 -6.32 11.87
N TYR A 129 -8.84 -5.08 11.57
CA TYR A 129 -9.95 -4.39 12.22
C TYR A 129 -10.83 -3.68 11.19
N ASN A 130 -12.11 -4.03 11.16
CA ASN A 130 -13.07 -3.42 10.24
C ASN A 130 -13.20 -1.90 10.53
N PRO A 131 -12.89 -1.01 9.56
CA PRO A 131 -12.97 0.43 9.75
C PRO A 131 -14.38 0.94 10.04
N GLU A 132 -15.42 0.20 9.68
CA GLU A 132 -16.82 0.56 9.91
C GLU A 132 -17.21 0.50 11.39
N VAL A 133 -16.49 -0.31 12.21
CA VAL A 133 -16.80 -0.50 13.64
C VAL A 133 -15.76 0.11 14.57
N VAL A 134 -14.57 0.46 14.07
CA VAL A 134 -13.53 1.10 14.89
C VAL A 134 -13.79 2.60 14.95
N LEU A 135 -14.71 3.00 15.80
CA LEU A 135 -15.15 4.39 15.98
C LEU A 135 -14.97 4.85 17.43
N THR A 136 -14.93 6.17 17.63
CA THR A 136 -14.97 6.79 18.96
C THR A 136 -16.31 6.50 19.64
N LYS A 137 -16.44 6.85 20.93
CA LYS A 137 -17.70 6.71 21.66
C LYS A 137 -18.84 7.53 21.04
N GLU A 138 -18.50 8.61 20.34
CA GLU A 138 -19.45 9.49 19.64
C GLU A 138 -19.72 9.04 18.20
N GLY A 139 -19.27 7.85 17.80
CA GLY A 139 -19.44 7.31 16.45
C GLY A 139 -18.60 8.00 15.37
N LYS A 140 -17.53 8.73 15.73
CA LYS A 140 -16.65 9.42 14.79
C LYS A 140 -15.39 8.60 14.46
N PRO A 141 -14.82 8.75 13.27
CA PRO A 141 -13.55 8.11 12.94
C PRO A 141 -12.37 8.72 13.71
N TYR A 142 -11.39 7.88 14.04
CA TYR A 142 -10.14 8.33 14.64
C TYR A 142 -9.27 9.06 13.63
N GLN A 143 -8.62 10.14 14.06
CA GLN A 143 -7.64 10.90 13.26
C GLN A 143 -6.25 10.97 13.93
N VAL A 144 -6.08 10.28 15.06
CA VAL A 144 -4.82 10.18 15.81
C VAL A 144 -4.55 8.71 16.10
N TYR A 145 -3.31 8.27 15.84
CA TYR A 145 -2.95 6.86 15.90
C TYR A 145 -3.05 6.26 17.31
N THR A 146 -2.55 6.93 18.34
CA THR A 146 -2.54 6.38 19.70
C THR A 146 -3.94 6.06 20.23
N PRO A 147 -4.96 6.93 20.11
CA PRO A 147 -6.34 6.59 20.47
C PRO A 147 -6.91 5.45 19.60
N PHE A 148 -6.59 5.40 18.29
CA PHE A 148 -6.97 4.29 17.41
C PHE A 148 -6.37 2.96 17.88
N TRP A 149 -5.06 2.92 18.13
CA TRP A 149 -4.38 1.76 18.70
C TRP A 149 -5.04 1.29 20.00
N ASN A 150 -5.27 2.20 20.95
CA ASN A 150 -5.91 1.87 22.24
C ASN A 150 -7.32 1.30 22.06
N ARG A 151 -8.05 1.78 21.04
CA ARG A 151 -9.38 1.25 20.72
C ARG A 151 -9.28 -0.16 20.15
N THR A 152 -8.32 -0.43 19.26
CA THR A 152 -8.15 -1.76 18.67
C THR A 152 -7.81 -2.82 19.73
N GLN A 153 -7.12 -2.45 20.79
CA GLN A 153 -6.80 -3.37 21.91
C GLN A 153 -8.03 -3.78 22.77
N GLN A 154 -9.17 -3.15 22.56
CA GLN A 154 -10.44 -3.49 23.25
C GLN A 154 -11.26 -4.51 22.47
N PHE A 155 -10.93 -4.79 21.22
CA PHE A 155 -11.54 -5.88 20.45
C PHE A 155 -10.88 -7.22 20.79
N ALA A 156 -11.58 -8.32 20.43
CA ALA A 156 -10.94 -9.63 20.46
C ALA A 156 -9.64 -9.65 19.62
N PRO A 157 -8.62 -10.38 20.03
CA PRO A 157 -7.43 -10.55 19.22
C PRO A 157 -7.78 -11.04 17.81
N PRO A 158 -7.04 -10.64 16.77
CA PRO A 158 -7.23 -11.19 15.43
C PRO A 158 -7.20 -12.73 15.45
N GLU A 159 -8.13 -13.34 14.72
CA GLU A 159 -8.20 -14.79 14.60
C GLU A 159 -6.94 -15.38 14.00
N MET A 160 -6.67 -16.66 14.30
CA MET A 160 -5.54 -17.37 13.68
C MET A 160 -5.72 -17.48 12.17
N PRO A 161 -4.64 -17.38 11.39
CA PRO A 161 -4.71 -17.57 9.94
C PRO A 161 -5.25 -18.96 9.58
N LEU A 162 -6.11 -19.01 8.58
CA LEU A 162 -6.72 -20.24 8.09
C LEU A 162 -5.77 -20.95 7.10
N SER A 163 -5.72 -22.28 7.17
CA SER A 163 -4.92 -23.06 6.24
C SER A 163 -5.43 -22.96 4.80
N ALA A 164 -4.50 -22.99 3.84
CA ALA A 164 -4.85 -23.06 2.42
C ALA A 164 -5.67 -24.35 2.12
N PRO A 165 -6.58 -24.31 1.14
CA PRO A 165 -7.34 -25.51 0.74
C PRO A 165 -6.37 -26.60 0.23
N ARG A 166 -6.72 -27.86 0.47
CA ARG A 166 -5.92 -29.01 0.02
C ARG A 166 -6.06 -29.25 -1.47
N SER A 167 -7.27 -29.10 -2.03
CA SER A 167 -7.60 -29.28 -3.44
C SER A 167 -8.57 -28.19 -3.90
N LEU A 168 -8.51 -27.84 -5.19
CA LEU A 168 -9.41 -26.92 -5.92
C LEU A 168 -10.00 -27.61 -7.16
N GLU A 169 -10.08 -28.95 -7.17
CA GLU A 169 -10.57 -29.72 -8.33
C GLU A 169 -12.04 -29.44 -8.68
N ASN A 170 -12.84 -28.97 -7.71
CA ASN A 170 -14.23 -28.58 -7.95
C ASN A 170 -14.35 -27.17 -8.56
N CYS A 171 -13.51 -26.87 -9.56
CA CYS A 171 -13.54 -25.60 -10.28
C CYS A 171 -14.06 -25.78 -11.71
N ILE A 172 -14.92 -24.86 -12.14
CA ILE A 172 -15.37 -24.78 -13.54
C ILE A 172 -14.23 -24.23 -14.39
N ARG A 173 -14.04 -24.80 -15.57
CA ARG A 173 -13.14 -24.28 -16.59
C ARG A 173 -13.93 -23.43 -17.59
N ALA A 174 -13.91 -22.11 -17.40
CA ALA A 174 -14.49 -21.14 -18.31
C ALA A 174 -13.44 -20.56 -19.28
N HIS A 175 -13.88 -19.76 -20.24
CA HIS A 175 -12.97 -18.95 -21.05
C HIS A 175 -12.19 -17.97 -20.13
N SER A 176 -10.96 -17.71 -20.46
CA SER A 176 -10.07 -16.82 -19.70
C SER A 176 -9.09 -16.15 -20.66
N ASP A 177 -8.88 -14.85 -20.45
CA ASP A 177 -7.77 -14.15 -21.10
C ASP A 177 -6.44 -14.65 -20.55
N SER A 178 -5.34 -14.29 -21.19
CA SER A 178 -4.00 -14.53 -20.66
C SER A 178 -3.55 -13.36 -19.78
N ILE A 179 -2.61 -13.60 -18.84
CA ILE A 179 -2.00 -12.52 -18.06
C ILE A 179 -1.30 -11.51 -18.99
N ASP A 180 -0.70 -11.99 -20.08
CA ASP A 180 -0.03 -11.14 -21.06
C ASP A 180 -0.98 -10.16 -21.77
N SER A 181 -2.26 -10.51 -21.93
CA SER A 181 -3.29 -9.62 -22.50
C SER A 181 -3.69 -8.46 -21.61
N LEU A 182 -3.32 -8.47 -20.35
CA LEU A 182 -3.51 -7.35 -19.42
C LEU A 182 -2.59 -6.16 -19.70
N HIS A 183 -1.59 -6.36 -20.61
CA HIS A 183 -0.62 -5.34 -21.00
C HIS A 183 0.11 -4.65 -19.85
N LEU A 184 0.39 -5.39 -18.77
CA LEU A 184 1.09 -4.91 -17.56
C LEU A 184 2.60 -4.74 -17.77
N LYS A 185 3.11 -5.00 -18.98
CA LYS A 185 4.54 -4.85 -19.30
C LYS A 185 4.93 -3.38 -19.36
N GLN A 186 5.83 -3.01 -18.48
CA GLN A 186 6.36 -1.66 -18.41
C GLN A 186 7.83 -1.61 -18.84
N THR A 187 8.21 -0.52 -19.49
CA THR A 187 9.58 -0.25 -19.96
C THR A 187 10.49 0.31 -18.87
N TRP A 188 10.00 0.43 -17.64
CA TRP A 188 10.76 0.97 -16.53
C TRP A 188 11.81 -0.06 -16.04
N ASN A 189 12.87 0.43 -15.41
CA ASN A 189 14.10 -0.27 -15.00
C ASN A 189 13.93 -1.70 -14.43
N LEU A 190 13.60 -2.67 -15.28
CA LEU A 190 13.38 -4.07 -14.91
C LEU A 190 14.69 -4.86 -14.68
N HIS A 191 15.87 -4.20 -14.72
CA HIS A 191 17.14 -4.89 -14.55
C HIS A 191 17.47 -5.24 -13.11
N GLN A 192 17.01 -4.43 -12.15
CA GLN A 192 17.34 -4.60 -10.73
C GLN A 192 16.17 -5.14 -9.90
N ILE A 193 14.94 -4.69 -10.19
CA ILE A 193 13.74 -5.08 -9.42
C ILE A 193 13.60 -6.62 -9.31
N PRO A 194 13.72 -7.42 -10.40
CA PRO A 194 13.62 -8.88 -10.30
C PRO A 194 14.73 -9.56 -9.50
N LYS A 195 15.87 -8.89 -9.29
CA LYS A 195 16.96 -9.44 -8.48
C LYS A 195 16.73 -9.28 -6.99
N VAL A 196 15.92 -8.28 -6.60
CA VAL A 196 15.63 -7.94 -5.21
C VAL A 196 14.36 -8.62 -4.70
N TRP A 197 13.41 -8.89 -5.61
CA TRP A 197 12.06 -9.27 -5.26
C TRP A 197 11.61 -10.61 -5.84
N GLU A 198 10.89 -11.36 -5.04
CA GLU A 198 10.22 -12.61 -5.39
C GLU A 198 8.71 -12.48 -5.10
N PRO A 199 7.89 -11.92 -6.04
CA PRO A 199 6.46 -11.80 -5.87
C PRO A 199 5.74 -13.13 -5.67
N GLY A 200 4.56 -13.08 -5.02
CA GLY A 200 3.71 -14.23 -4.74
C GLY A 200 3.80 -14.71 -3.29
N GLU A 201 2.86 -15.56 -2.91
CA GLU A 201 2.69 -16.08 -1.54
C GLU A 201 3.95 -16.81 -1.02
N HIS A 202 4.66 -17.52 -1.91
CA HIS A 202 5.91 -18.21 -1.56
C HIS A 202 7.00 -17.20 -1.16
N GLY A 203 7.20 -16.16 -1.98
CA GLY A 203 8.19 -15.11 -1.70
C GLY A 203 7.86 -14.36 -0.40
N ALA A 204 6.58 -14.09 -0.14
CA ALA A 204 6.11 -13.48 1.09
C ALA A 204 6.47 -14.31 2.33
N LYS A 205 6.17 -15.62 2.29
CA LYS A 205 6.48 -16.55 3.39
C LYS A 205 7.98 -16.70 3.63
N LYS A 206 8.76 -16.81 2.55
CA LYS A 206 10.22 -16.89 2.62
C LYS A 206 10.81 -15.64 3.29
N ARG A 207 10.34 -14.45 2.90
CA ARG A 207 10.78 -13.17 3.46
C ARG A 207 10.42 -13.03 4.93
N LEU A 208 9.18 -13.35 5.30
CA LEU A 208 8.74 -13.36 6.70
C LEU A 208 9.56 -14.34 7.54
N LYS A 209 9.75 -15.56 7.05
CA LYS A 209 10.57 -16.58 7.72
C LYS A 209 11.99 -16.09 7.96
N THR A 210 12.64 -15.46 6.97
CA THR A 210 13.98 -14.89 7.13
C THR A 210 13.98 -13.80 8.20
N PHE A 211 13.01 -12.90 8.20
CA PHE A 211 12.91 -11.81 9.19
C PHE A 211 12.77 -12.33 10.62
N ILE A 212 12.03 -13.43 10.82
CA ILE A 212 11.84 -14.03 12.14
C ILE A 212 13.04 -14.88 12.55
N SER A 213 13.55 -15.75 11.66
CA SER A 213 14.60 -16.73 11.99
C SER A 213 15.99 -16.11 12.21
N THR A 214 16.19 -14.88 11.78
CA THR A 214 17.43 -14.10 12.00
C THR A 214 17.32 -13.14 13.19
N ASP A 215 16.32 -13.30 14.04
CA ASP A 215 16.01 -12.47 15.22
C ASP A 215 15.84 -10.96 14.92
N ARG A 216 15.77 -10.57 13.64
CA ARG A 216 15.56 -9.17 13.22
C ARG A 216 14.24 -8.60 13.77
N VAL A 217 13.26 -9.45 13.99
CA VAL A 217 11.98 -9.05 14.58
C VAL A 217 12.15 -8.58 16.03
N LEU A 218 13.11 -9.09 16.78
CA LEU A 218 13.40 -8.71 18.16
C LEU A 218 14.13 -7.36 18.22
N GLU A 219 15.12 -7.17 17.33
CA GLU A 219 15.87 -5.92 17.21
C GLU A 219 15.16 -4.84 16.40
N TYR A 220 13.97 -5.14 15.86
CA TYR A 220 13.21 -4.23 15.01
C TYR A 220 12.97 -2.87 15.65
N HIS A 221 12.82 -2.79 16.95
CA HIS A 221 12.61 -1.56 17.70
C HIS A 221 13.74 -0.54 17.53
N HIS A 222 14.95 -1.01 17.29
CA HIS A 222 16.16 -0.21 17.08
C HIS A 222 16.50 -0.13 15.58
N ASP A 223 16.64 -1.27 14.90
CA ASP A 223 17.22 -1.39 13.57
C ASP A 223 16.34 -0.81 12.46
N ARG A 224 15.02 -0.71 12.72
CA ARG A 224 14.04 -0.12 11.78
C ARG A 224 14.34 1.30 11.35
N ASP A 225 15.18 2.02 12.07
CA ASP A 225 15.51 3.41 11.78
C ASP A 225 16.77 3.58 10.93
N PHE A 226 17.58 2.54 10.76
CA PHE A 226 18.87 2.58 10.08
C PHE A 226 18.78 1.98 8.67
N PRO A 227 18.81 2.79 7.59
CA PRO A 227 18.63 2.29 6.23
C PRO A 227 19.77 1.42 5.72
N ALA A 228 20.96 1.52 6.30
CA ALA A 228 22.12 0.67 5.98
C ALA A 228 21.99 -0.76 6.54
N ILE A 229 21.07 -0.98 7.49
CA ILE A 229 20.87 -2.28 8.16
C ILE A 229 19.64 -2.97 7.55
N GLU A 230 19.73 -4.27 7.30
CA GLU A 230 18.56 -5.07 6.93
C GLU A 230 17.65 -5.35 8.15
N GLY A 231 17.26 -4.28 8.86
CA GLY A 231 16.44 -4.33 10.08
C GLY A 231 14.95 -4.39 9.87
N THR A 232 14.46 -4.35 8.61
CA THR A 232 13.04 -4.37 8.29
C THR A 232 12.63 -5.64 7.53
N SER A 233 11.36 -6.04 7.64
CA SER A 233 10.84 -7.22 6.95
C SER A 233 10.76 -7.06 5.44
N ARG A 234 10.65 -5.83 4.93
CA ARG A 234 10.36 -5.49 3.52
C ARG A 234 9.13 -6.25 2.97
N ILE A 235 8.14 -6.52 3.82
CA ILE A 235 6.94 -7.30 3.48
C ILE A 235 5.83 -6.44 2.83
N SER A 236 5.99 -5.12 2.80
CA SER A 236 4.97 -4.18 2.32
C SER A 236 4.46 -4.44 0.90
N PRO A 237 5.27 -4.86 -0.10
CA PRO A 237 4.75 -5.20 -1.42
C PRO A 237 3.81 -6.40 -1.39
N HIS A 238 4.14 -7.41 -0.60
CA HIS A 238 3.32 -8.61 -0.43
C HIS A 238 1.99 -8.31 0.28
N LEU A 239 1.99 -7.38 1.24
CA LEU A 239 0.76 -6.92 1.90
C LEU A 239 -0.11 -6.08 0.97
N HIS A 240 0.49 -5.34 0.03
CA HIS A 240 -0.23 -4.50 -0.93
C HIS A 240 -1.15 -5.34 -1.82
N LEU A 241 -0.64 -6.40 -2.44
CA LEU A 241 -1.43 -7.32 -3.26
C LEU A 241 -2.03 -8.50 -2.47
N GLY A 242 -1.88 -8.49 -1.13
CA GLY A 242 -2.46 -9.51 -0.27
C GLY A 242 -1.90 -10.91 -0.47
N GLU A 243 -0.65 -11.03 -0.91
CA GLU A 243 0.10 -12.30 -1.01
C GLU A 243 0.39 -12.91 0.36
N ILE A 244 0.23 -12.11 1.43
CA ILE A 244 0.27 -12.53 2.81
C ILE A 244 -0.79 -11.77 3.61
N SER A 245 -1.41 -12.44 4.57
CA SER A 245 -2.45 -11.85 5.42
C SER A 245 -1.82 -11.00 6.53
N PRO A 246 -2.43 -9.86 6.91
CA PRO A 246 -2.02 -9.14 8.10
C PRO A 246 -2.20 -9.95 9.39
N ARG A 247 -3.12 -10.93 9.43
CA ARG A 247 -3.27 -11.88 10.56
C ARG A 247 -2.03 -12.76 10.71
N THR A 248 -1.48 -13.25 9.60
CA THR A 248 -0.21 -14.01 9.62
C THR A 248 0.90 -13.20 10.25
N LEU A 249 1.08 -11.93 9.86
CA LEU A 249 2.10 -11.06 10.47
C LEU A 249 1.84 -10.79 11.95
N TRP A 250 0.57 -10.60 12.31
CA TRP A 250 0.17 -10.36 13.71
C TRP A 250 0.56 -11.52 14.62
N HIS A 251 0.35 -12.75 14.18
CA HIS A 251 0.64 -13.95 14.98
C HIS A 251 2.12 -14.34 14.93
N GLU A 252 2.72 -14.35 13.75
CA GLU A 252 4.13 -14.73 13.58
C GLU A 252 5.10 -13.75 14.26
N CYS A 253 4.76 -12.45 14.28
CA CYS A 253 5.58 -11.42 14.92
C CYS A 253 5.10 -11.06 16.34
N HIS A 254 4.51 -12.01 17.07
CA HIS A 254 3.94 -11.77 18.39
C HIS A 254 4.99 -11.29 19.44
N ASN A 255 6.25 -11.60 19.24
CA ASN A 255 7.37 -11.20 20.11
C ASN A 255 7.77 -9.73 19.97
N SER A 256 7.27 -9.01 18.96
CA SER A 256 7.60 -7.61 18.74
C SER A 256 6.37 -6.72 18.74
N LEU A 257 6.11 -6.07 19.87
CA LEU A 257 5.02 -5.10 19.99
C LEU A 257 5.18 -3.93 19.01
N ILE A 258 6.42 -3.48 18.78
CA ILE A 258 6.69 -2.38 17.85
C ILE A 258 6.34 -2.79 16.41
N TYR A 259 6.69 -4.01 16.00
CA TYR A 259 6.32 -4.50 14.67
C TYR A 259 4.79 -4.61 14.51
N ARG A 260 4.08 -5.15 15.51
CA ARG A 260 2.61 -5.18 15.51
C ARG A 260 1.99 -3.79 15.41
N LYS A 261 2.56 -2.79 16.06
CA LYS A 261 2.12 -1.39 15.91
C LYS A 261 2.28 -0.89 14.47
N GLU A 262 3.33 -1.31 13.75
CA GLU A 262 3.48 -0.96 12.33
C GLU A 262 2.43 -1.64 11.45
N VAL A 263 2.06 -2.89 11.75
CA VAL A 263 0.93 -3.55 11.07
C VAL A 263 -0.36 -2.76 11.34
N VAL A 264 -0.58 -2.26 12.56
CA VAL A 264 -1.75 -1.45 12.90
C VAL A 264 -1.68 -0.03 12.30
N TRP A 265 -0.50 0.51 12.00
CA TRP A 265 -0.39 1.75 11.21
C TRP A 265 -0.98 1.57 9.79
N ARG A 266 -0.80 0.40 9.16
CA ARG A 266 -1.48 0.06 7.90
C ARG A 266 -3.00 0.04 8.07
N GLU A 267 -3.51 -0.53 9.16
CA GLU A 267 -4.94 -0.54 9.48
C GLU A 267 -5.48 0.89 9.66
N PHE A 268 -4.71 1.74 10.36
CA PHE A 268 -5.06 3.15 10.53
C PHE A 268 -5.08 3.92 9.21
N ALA A 269 -4.16 3.63 8.30
CA ALA A 269 -4.17 4.21 6.96
C ALA A 269 -5.44 3.82 6.19
N LYS A 270 -5.83 2.54 6.21
CA LYS A 270 -7.06 2.06 5.56
C LYS A 270 -8.32 2.61 6.25
N HIS A 271 -8.32 2.74 7.57
CA HIS A 271 -9.39 3.42 8.32
C HIS A 271 -9.56 4.87 7.87
N LEU A 272 -8.46 5.62 7.75
CA LEU A 272 -8.52 7.01 7.28
C LEU A 272 -9.01 7.11 5.83
N LEU A 273 -8.50 6.27 4.94
CA LEU A 273 -8.94 6.27 3.55
C LEU A 273 -10.43 5.92 3.40
N TYR A 274 -10.92 4.96 4.21
CA TYR A 274 -12.34 4.59 4.24
C TYR A 274 -13.24 5.77 4.62
N HIS A 275 -12.89 6.49 5.68
CA HIS A 275 -13.71 7.58 6.22
C HIS A 275 -13.49 8.93 5.52
N PHE A 276 -12.30 9.15 4.97
CA PHE A 276 -11.88 10.40 4.33
C PHE A 276 -11.33 10.14 2.92
N PRO A 277 -12.13 9.57 1.99
CA PRO A 277 -11.65 9.17 0.67
C PRO A 277 -11.12 10.34 -0.18
N PHE A 278 -11.53 11.57 0.10
CA PHE A 278 -11.04 12.79 -0.57
C PHE A 278 -9.56 13.06 -0.27
N THR A 279 -8.98 12.45 0.75
CA THR A 279 -7.59 12.69 1.16
C THR A 279 -6.57 12.19 0.14
N THR A 280 -6.96 11.38 -0.82
CA THR A 280 -6.10 10.99 -1.94
C THR A 280 -5.61 12.19 -2.74
N ASP A 281 -6.39 13.29 -2.80
CA ASP A 281 -6.12 14.45 -3.65
C ASP A 281 -6.15 15.78 -2.89
N LYS A 282 -6.81 15.81 -1.71
CA LYS A 282 -6.95 17.01 -0.89
C LYS A 282 -6.39 16.79 0.50
N PRO A 283 -5.87 17.83 1.16
CA PRO A 283 -5.41 17.70 2.54
C PRO A 283 -6.56 17.39 3.49
N LEU A 284 -6.32 16.54 4.49
CA LEU A 284 -7.30 16.29 5.57
C LEU A 284 -7.59 17.57 6.37
N LYS A 285 -6.58 18.42 6.55
CA LYS A 285 -6.69 19.75 7.16
C LYS A 285 -6.85 20.79 6.06
N PRO A 286 -8.07 21.30 5.79
CA PRO A 286 -8.36 22.12 4.61
C PRO A 286 -7.59 23.44 4.58
N GLU A 287 -7.13 23.96 5.72
CA GLU A 287 -6.32 25.16 5.77
C GLU A 287 -5.00 25.06 4.95
N PHE A 288 -4.52 23.85 4.70
CA PHE A 288 -3.33 23.60 3.89
C PHE A 288 -3.55 23.74 2.37
N GLU A 289 -4.79 23.88 1.90
CA GLU A 289 -5.07 24.25 0.50
C GLU A 289 -4.52 25.63 0.17
N ALA A 290 -4.42 26.53 1.17
CA ALA A 290 -3.85 27.87 1.04
C ALA A 290 -2.31 27.92 1.20
N PHE A 291 -1.61 26.80 1.31
CA PHE A 291 -0.16 26.79 1.44
C PHE A 291 0.49 27.25 0.13
N GLU A 292 1.47 28.16 0.23
CA GLU A 292 2.16 28.72 -0.94
C GLU A 292 3.20 27.75 -1.50
N TRP A 293 2.82 27.02 -2.55
CA TRP A 293 3.67 26.06 -3.25
C TRP A 293 4.56 26.74 -4.30
N ASP A 294 5.77 26.16 -4.52
CA ASP A 294 6.69 26.54 -5.59
C ASP A 294 6.68 25.46 -6.68
N TYR A 295 6.23 25.79 -7.88
CA TYR A 295 6.13 24.83 -9.01
C TYR A 295 7.43 24.80 -9.85
N ASN A 296 8.59 24.74 -9.20
CA ASN A 296 9.87 24.67 -9.88
C ASN A 296 10.15 23.30 -10.47
N LYS A 297 9.86 23.14 -11.77
CA LYS A 297 10.04 21.88 -12.49
C LYS A 297 11.49 21.36 -12.45
N LYS A 298 12.50 22.26 -12.57
CA LYS A 298 13.92 21.86 -12.54
C LYS A 298 14.29 21.22 -11.20
N ARG A 299 13.83 21.80 -10.09
CA ARG A 299 14.04 21.25 -8.74
C ARG A 299 13.30 19.93 -8.54
N LEU A 300 12.06 19.81 -9.04
CA LEU A 300 11.31 18.55 -9.02
C LEU A 300 12.04 17.45 -9.79
N ASP A 301 12.52 17.75 -10.99
CA ASP A 301 13.23 16.78 -11.82
C ASP A 301 14.57 16.37 -11.18
N ALA A 302 15.31 17.29 -10.55
CA ALA A 302 16.52 16.99 -9.80
C ALA A 302 16.22 16.08 -8.58
N TRP A 303 15.14 16.36 -7.83
CA TRP A 303 14.69 15.50 -6.74
C TRP A 303 14.35 14.10 -7.23
N LYS A 304 13.58 13.98 -8.32
CA LYS A 304 13.22 12.67 -8.93
C LYS A 304 14.44 11.83 -9.32
N ARG A 305 15.53 12.48 -9.78
CA ARG A 305 16.76 11.79 -10.18
C ARG A 305 17.77 11.56 -9.06
N GLY A 306 17.50 12.05 -7.84
CA GLY A 306 18.47 12.00 -6.74
C GLY A 306 19.71 12.83 -7.05
N GLU A 307 19.50 14.08 -7.46
CA GLU A 307 20.52 15.08 -7.82
C GLU A 307 20.29 16.40 -7.08
N THR A 308 19.92 16.31 -5.79
CA THR A 308 19.59 17.48 -4.96
C THR A 308 20.80 18.10 -4.30
N GLY A 309 21.92 17.36 -4.22
CA GLY A 309 23.10 17.72 -3.47
C GLY A 309 23.01 17.48 -1.95
N TYR A 310 21.95 16.80 -1.50
CA TYR A 310 21.80 16.30 -0.15
C TYR A 310 21.91 14.77 -0.18
N PRO A 311 23.07 14.19 0.23
CA PRO A 311 23.39 12.78 -0.05
C PRO A 311 22.35 11.77 0.42
N ILE A 312 21.74 11.98 1.60
CA ILE A 312 20.71 11.07 2.13
C ILE A 312 19.41 11.12 1.30
N VAL A 313 19.06 12.29 0.75
CA VAL A 313 17.91 12.46 -0.16
C VAL A 313 18.20 11.78 -1.49
N ASP A 314 19.40 12.04 -2.04
CA ASP A 314 19.82 11.50 -3.33
C ASP A 314 19.92 9.95 -3.28
N ALA A 315 20.45 9.40 -2.18
CA ALA A 315 20.51 7.97 -1.94
C ALA A 315 19.11 7.33 -1.93
N GLY A 316 18.15 7.94 -1.22
CA GLY A 316 16.79 7.45 -1.17
C GLY A 316 16.10 7.42 -2.53
N MET A 317 16.26 8.49 -3.33
CA MET A 317 15.65 8.55 -4.66
C MET A 317 16.29 7.56 -5.65
N LYS A 318 17.58 7.26 -5.50
CA LYS A 318 18.27 6.22 -6.29
C LYS A 318 17.88 4.81 -5.87
N GLU A 319 17.76 4.53 -4.54
CA GLU A 319 17.20 3.26 -4.05
C GLU A 319 15.82 3.01 -4.64
N LEU A 320 14.93 4.02 -4.57
CA LEU A 320 13.59 3.95 -5.14
C LEU A 320 13.63 3.61 -6.63
N TRP A 321 14.46 4.31 -7.40
CA TRP A 321 14.55 4.11 -8.83
C TRP A 321 15.10 2.74 -9.23
N GLU A 322 16.07 2.23 -8.51
CA GLU A 322 16.72 0.96 -8.83
C GLU A 322 15.95 -0.26 -8.34
N THR A 323 15.32 -0.16 -7.15
CA THR A 323 14.71 -1.33 -6.50
C THR A 323 13.19 -1.32 -6.47
N GLY A 324 12.56 -0.20 -6.80
CA GLY A 324 11.11 -0.01 -6.61
C GLY A 324 10.70 0.11 -5.14
N TRP A 325 11.66 0.34 -4.22
CA TRP A 325 11.39 0.44 -2.80
C TRP A 325 12.30 1.49 -2.16
N MET A 326 11.89 1.99 -1.00
CA MET A 326 12.70 2.91 -0.21
C MET A 326 12.45 2.64 1.27
N HIS A 327 13.52 2.68 2.06
CA HIS A 327 13.44 2.53 3.51
C HIS A 327 12.53 3.60 4.13
N ASN A 328 11.63 3.23 5.09
CA ASN A 328 10.61 4.14 5.63
C ASN A 328 11.20 5.45 6.20
N ARG A 329 12.31 5.36 6.95
CA ARG A 329 12.98 6.56 7.49
C ARG A 329 13.40 7.51 6.37
N VAL A 330 13.89 6.98 5.26
CA VAL A 330 14.32 7.76 4.10
C VAL A 330 13.12 8.36 3.37
N ARG A 331 11.98 7.63 3.25
CA ARG A 331 10.74 8.20 2.69
C ARG A 331 10.31 9.48 3.42
N MET A 332 10.44 9.49 4.75
CA MET A 332 10.12 10.70 5.55
C MET A 332 11.08 11.85 5.25
N ILE A 333 12.37 11.58 5.08
CA ILE A 333 13.40 12.60 4.80
C ILE A 333 13.19 13.18 3.40
N VAL A 334 13.07 12.35 2.38
CA VAL A 334 12.91 12.80 0.98
C VAL A 334 11.57 13.51 0.76
N GLY A 335 10.51 13.07 1.46
CA GLY A 335 9.21 13.71 1.43
C GLY A 335 9.25 15.09 2.11
N SER A 336 9.88 15.19 3.28
CA SER A 336 10.08 16.47 3.96
C SER A 336 10.87 17.45 3.09
N PHE A 337 11.93 16.98 2.45
CA PHE A 337 12.73 17.81 1.55
C PHE A 337 11.91 18.37 0.38
N LEU A 338 11.13 17.51 -0.31
CA LEU A 338 10.27 17.96 -1.41
C LEU A 338 9.28 19.03 -0.95
N ILE A 339 8.57 18.77 0.15
CA ILE A 339 7.46 19.62 0.59
C ILE A 339 7.96 20.93 1.22
N LYS A 340 9.07 20.90 1.94
CA LYS A 340 9.48 21.99 2.82
C LYS A 340 10.71 22.73 2.32
N ASP A 341 11.72 22.02 1.85
CA ASP A 341 12.91 22.65 1.28
C ASP A 341 12.64 23.14 -0.15
N LEU A 342 11.93 22.36 -0.95
CA LEU A 342 11.57 22.76 -2.31
C LEU A 342 10.21 23.46 -2.41
N ARG A 343 9.37 23.38 -1.39
CA ARG A 343 7.97 23.83 -1.35
C ARG A 343 7.14 23.34 -2.54
N ILE A 344 7.44 22.14 -3.02
CA ILE A 344 6.69 21.48 -4.10
C ILE A 344 5.51 20.72 -3.48
N HIS A 345 4.37 20.78 -4.16
CA HIS A 345 3.12 20.19 -3.68
C HIS A 345 3.29 18.69 -3.39
N TRP A 346 2.78 18.24 -2.26
CA TRP A 346 2.91 16.85 -1.80
C TRP A 346 2.37 15.82 -2.81
N LEU A 347 1.34 16.16 -3.60
CA LEU A 347 0.81 15.29 -4.65
C LEU A 347 1.84 14.96 -5.75
N GLU A 348 2.78 15.83 -6.05
CA GLU A 348 3.84 15.55 -7.02
C GLU A 348 4.74 14.40 -6.53
N GLY A 349 5.06 14.42 -5.24
CA GLY A 349 5.79 13.34 -4.60
C GLY A 349 4.96 12.06 -4.48
N ALA A 350 3.69 12.18 -4.08
CA ALA A 350 2.78 11.05 -3.95
C ALA A 350 2.60 10.32 -5.29
N LYS A 351 2.44 11.05 -6.40
CA LYS A 351 2.35 10.49 -7.76
C LYS A 351 3.64 9.83 -8.20
N TRP A 352 4.80 10.43 -7.87
CA TRP A 352 6.09 9.83 -8.19
C TRP A 352 6.33 8.53 -7.42
N PHE A 353 6.02 8.51 -6.13
CA PHE A 353 6.08 7.28 -5.32
C PHE A 353 5.11 6.23 -5.82
N TRP A 354 3.89 6.61 -6.16
CA TRP A 354 2.89 5.72 -6.73
C TRP A 354 3.38 5.00 -7.99
N ASP A 355 4.09 5.73 -8.85
CA ASP A 355 4.62 5.19 -10.10
C ASP A 355 5.86 4.29 -9.90
N CYS A 356 6.71 4.64 -8.91
CA CYS A 356 8.00 3.98 -8.71
C CYS A 356 8.01 2.87 -7.66
N LEU A 357 7.04 2.83 -6.74
CA LEU A 357 7.02 1.86 -5.65
C LEU A 357 6.31 0.56 -6.04
N VAL A 358 6.94 -0.57 -5.72
CA VAL A 358 6.32 -1.91 -5.80
C VAL A 358 5.31 -2.15 -4.66
N ASP A 359 5.37 -1.35 -3.60
CA ASP A 359 4.46 -1.37 -2.46
C ASP A 359 3.50 -0.17 -2.43
N ALA A 360 3.13 0.36 -3.59
CA ALA A 360 2.27 1.53 -3.75
C ALA A 360 0.83 1.25 -3.28
N ASP A 361 0.61 1.18 -1.96
CA ASP A 361 -0.71 1.11 -1.33
C ASP A 361 -1.29 2.52 -1.18
N LEU A 362 -2.49 2.77 -1.69
CA LEU A 362 -3.08 4.12 -1.75
C LEU A 362 -3.31 4.71 -0.36
N ALA A 363 -3.74 3.91 0.60
CA ALA A 363 -3.97 4.36 1.97
C ALA A 363 -2.65 4.78 2.64
N SER A 364 -1.62 3.93 2.54
CA SER A 364 -0.31 4.18 3.14
C SER A 364 0.42 5.33 2.45
N ASN A 365 0.34 5.43 1.12
CA ASN A 365 0.94 6.53 0.35
C ASN A 365 0.30 7.87 0.73
N THR A 366 -1.04 7.93 0.76
CA THR A 366 -1.80 9.12 1.16
C THR A 366 -1.47 9.55 2.59
N LEU A 367 -1.54 8.62 3.55
CA LEU A 367 -1.22 8.92 4.94
C LEU A 367 0.21 9.42 5.10
N GLY A 368 1.19 8.75 4.50
CA GLY A 368 2.60 9.08 4.62
C GLY A 368 2.92 10.49 4.08
N TRP A 369 2.42 10.82 2.89
CA TRP A 369 2.65 12.14 2.28
C TRP A 369 1.97 13.26 3.05
N GLN A 370 0.74 13.07 3.51
CA GLN A 370 0.04 14.07 4.31
C GLN A 370 0.62 14.21 5.72
N TRP A 371 1.11 13.11 6.32
CA TRP A 371 1.80 13.17 7.62
C TRP A 371 3.08 14.00 7.51
N VAL A 372 3.92 13.71 6.52
CA VAL A 372 5.14 14.50 6.26
C VAL A 372 4.79 15.95 5.92
N GLY A 373 3.72 16.18 5.16
CA GLY A 373 3.23 17.53 4.82
C GLY A 373 2.73 18.32 6.01
N GLY A 374 2.35 17.66 7.10
CA GLY A 374 1.73 18.30 8.26
C GLY A 374 0.23 18.55 8.10
N CYS A 375 -0.33 18.20 6.95
CA CYS A 375 -1.73 18.44 6.56
C CYS A 375 -2.66 17.24 6.79
N GLY A 376 -2.13 16.10 7.24
CA GLY A 376 -2.86 14.85 7.45
C GLY A 376 -3.21 14.57 8.90
N ALA A 377 -3.72 13.33 9.10
CA ALA A 377 -3.97 12.75 10.40
C ALA A 377 -2.66 12.48 11.15
N ASP A 378 -2.73 12.52 12.48
CA ASP A 378 -1.59 12.28 13.39
C ASP A 378 -0.33 13.12 13.05
N ALA A 379 -0.48 14.15 12.22
CA ALA A 379 0.60 15.08 11.93
C ALA A 379 0.97 15.85 13.20
N ALA A 380 2.26 16.06 13.42
CA ALA A 380 2.77 16.77 14.58
C ALA A 380 2.00 18.09 14.82
N PRO A 381 1.77 18.51 16.07
CA PRO A 381 1.01 19.74 16.36
C PRO A 381 1.65 21.01 15.77
N PHE A 382 2.90 20.92 15.34
CA PHE A 382 3.63 21.98 14.67
C PHE A 382 4.27 21.44 13.39
N PHE A 383 4.51 22.34 12.43
CA PHE A 383 5.09 22.05 11.12
C PHE A 383 6.57 21.65 11.27
N ARG A 384 6.86 20.35 11.30
CA ARG A 384 8.21 19.81 11.47
C ARG A 384 8.95 19.80 10.13
N ILE A 385 10.15 20.37 10.10
CA ILE A 385 11.06 20.34 8.94
C ILE A 385 12.26 19.48 9.33
N PHE A 386 12.56 18.45 8.55
CA PHE A 386 13.75 17.63 8.78
C PHE A 386 14.96 18.27 8.12
N HIS A 387 16.02 18.49 8.90
CA HIS A 387 17.30 18.95 8.34
C HIS A 387 18.01 17.73 7.73
N PRO A 388 18.25 17.66 6.41
CA PRO A 388 18.74 16.44 5.78
C PRO A 388 20.08 15.94 6.35
N GLU A 389 21.04 16.85 6.59
CA GLU A 389 22.36 16.51 7.13
C GLU A 389 22.30 16.02 8.58
N LEU A 390 21.43 16.59 9.43
CA LEU A 390 21.22 16.07 10.79
C LEU A 390 20.52 14.71 10.78
N GLN A 391 19.60 14.47 9.84
CA GLN A 391 18.98 13.16 9.66
C GLN A 391 20.02 12.13 9.18
N GLN A 392 20.89 12.51 8.26
CA GLN A 392 22.01 11.69 7.80
C GLN A 392 22.94 11.31 8.97
N ALA A 393 23.41 12.29 9.72
CA ALA A 393 24.29 12.05 10.86
C ALA A 393 23.67 11.11 11.91
N LYS A 394 22.33 11.14 12.06
CA LYS A 394 21.59 10.31 13.00
C LYS A 394 21.34 8.89 12.50
N PHE A 395 20.95 8.71 11.23
CA PHE A 395 20.43 7.44 10.72
C PHE A 395 21.36 6.72 9.73
N ASP A 396 22.40 7.39 9.25
CA ASP A 396 23.50 6.82 8.46
C ASP A 396 24.86 7.41 8.89
N PRO A 397 25.24 7.26 10.19
CA PRO A 397 26.44 7.89 10.73
C PRO A 397 27.73 7.40 10.08
N THR A 398 27.73 6.21 9.52
CA THR A 398 28.89 5.60 8.83
C THR A 398 28.90 5.86 7.34
N HIS A 399 27.88 6.53 6.81
CA HIS A 399 27.64 6.76 5.39
C HIS A 399 27.45 5.48 4.54
N ALA A 400 27.27 4.33 5.16
CA ALA A 400 27.20 3.04 4.46
C ALA A 400 26.02 2.98 3.47
N TYR A 401 24.85 3.55 3.84
CA TYR A 401 23.70 3.65 2.94
C TYR A 401 23.97 4.62 1.79
N ILE A 402 24.51 5.80 2.09
CA ILE A 402 24.82 6.82 1.08
C ILE A 402 25.85 6.31 0.09
N ASP A 403 26.96 5.74 0.55
CA ASP A 403 28.06 5.25 -0.29
C ASP A 403 27.61 4.09 -1.20
N HIS A 404 26.60 3.33 -0.77
CA HIS A 404 25.98 2.30 -1.61
C HIS A 404 25.28 2.91 -2.82
N TRP A 405 24.49 3.97 -2.64
CA TRP A 405 23.61 4.51 -3.68
C TRP A 405 24.20 5.73 -4.43
N VAL A 406 25.03 6.55 -3.77
CA VAL A 406 25.55 7.81 -4.34
C VAL A 406 27.01 7.67 -4.70
N LYS A 407 27.29 7.48 -5.99
CA LYS A 407 28.69 7.38 -6.47
C LYS A 407 29.31 8.75 -6.78
N LYS A 408 28.49 9.77 -7.05
CA LYS A 408 28.92 11.14 -7.31
C LYS A 408 27.93 12.10 -6.70
N GLN A 409 28.42 13.01 -5.89
CA GLN A 409 27.61 14.04 -5.27
C GLN A 409 27.28 15.16 -6.27
N ALA A 410 26.01 15.56 -6.29
CA ALA A 410 25.53 16.71 -7.04
C ALA A 410 25.74 18.02 -6.22
N PRO A 411 25.74 19.20 -6.86
CA PRO A 411 25.68 20.47 -6.14
C PRO A 411 24.34 20.66 -5.45
N LYS A 412 24.34 21.33 -4.29
CA LYS A 412 23.08 21.67 -3.60
C LYS A 412 22.18 22.55 -4.46
N ILE A 413 20.93 22.17 -4.65
CA ILE A 413 19.94 22.93 -5.45
C ILE A 413 19.20 23.99 -4.65
N VAL A 414 19.27 23.93 -3.31
CA VAL A 414 18.76 24.94 -2.37
C VAL A 414 19.67 24.97 -1.14
N ASP A 415 19.71 26.11 -0.45
CA ASP A 415 20.22 26.20 0.92
C ASP A 415 19.11 25.82 1.89
N HIS A 416 19.40 24.92 2.86
CA HIS A 416 18.40 24.41 3.78
C HIS A 416 17.86 25.48 4.75
N ASP A 417 18.74 26.34 5.28
CA ASP A 417 18.33 27.32 6.29
C ASP A 417 17.44 28.41 5.66
N GLU A 418 17.77 28.84 4.44
CA GLU A 418 16.92 29.75 3.67
C GLU A 418 15.58 29.10 3.31
N ALA A 419 15.61 27.87 2.81
CA ALA A 419 14.42 27.11 2.44
C ALA A 419 13.50 26.88 3.65
N ARG A 420 14.07 26.52 4.81
CA ARG A 420 13.36 26.35 6.07
C ARG A 420 12.65 27.64 6.51
N LYS A 421 13.32 28.80 6.39
CA LYS A 421 12.72 30.11 6.70
C LYS A 421 11.50 30.37 5.83
N LEU A 422 11.63 30.20 4.52
CA LEU A 422 10.51 30.38 3.57
C LEU A 422 9.34 29.41 3.83
N ALA A 423 9.61 28.15 4.17
CA ALA A 423 8.58 27.19 4.50
C ALA A 423 7.81 27.54 5.78
N LEU A 424 8.52 28.05 6.81
CA LEU A 424 7.90 28.53 8.06
C LEU A 424 7.07 29.80 7.82
N GLU A 425 7.52 30.72 6.99
CA GLU A 425 6.76 31.92 6.61
C GLU A 425 5.45 31.54 5.92
N ALA A 426 5.49 30.59 4.94
CA ALA A 426 4.30 30.07 4.27
C ALA A 426 3.34 29.39 5.26
N TYR A 427 3.86 28.58 6.19
CA TYR A 427 3.07 27.94 7.23
C TYR A 427 2.40 28.95 8.18
N HIS A 428 3.11 29.99 8.62
CA HIS A 428 2.57 31.01 9.50
C HIS A 428 1.43 31.80 8.85
N LYS A 429 1.42 31.97 7.53
CA LYS A 429 0.30 32.61 6.82
C LYS A 429 -1.00 31.81 6.96
N ILE A 430 -0.96 30.47 6.78
CA ILE A 430 -2.14 29.63 6.97
C ILE A 430 -2.58 29.53 8.44
N ALA A 431 -1.63 29.53 9.39
CA ALA A 431 -1.94 29.49 10.81
C ALA A 431 -2.65 30.76 11.31
N LYS A 432 -2.34 31.93 10.69
CA LYS A 432 -3.00 33.21 10.99
C LYS A 432 -4.42 33.30 10.41
N SER A 433 -4.66 32.73 9.23
CA SER A 433 -6.00 32.69 8.61
C SER A 433 -7.00 31.91 9.47
N LYS A 434 -6.57 30.79 10.08
CA LYS A 434 -7.38 29.96 10.97
C LYS A 434 -7.84 30.68 12.25
N LYS A 435 -7.14 31.72 12.72
CA LYS A 435 -7.54 32.50 13.93
C LYS A 435 -8.56 33.59 13.61
N LYS A 436 -8.85 33.86 12.34
CA LYS A 436 -9.79 34.89 11.89
C LYS A 436 -11.15 34.35 11.46
N THR A 437 -11.27 33.03 11.31
CA THR A 437 -12.52 32.26 11.11
C THR A 437 -12.95 31.57 12.40
#